data_ca209457c4590c118e28430a6db95fd0
#
_entry.id   ca209457c4590c118e28430a6db95fd0
#
_cell.length_a   1.000
_cell.length_b   1.000
_cell.length_c   1.000
_cell.angle_alpha   90.00
_cell.angle_beta   90.00
_cell.angle_gamma   90.00
#
_symmetry.space_group_name_H-M   'P 1'
#
loop_
_entity.id
_entity.type
_entity.pdbx_description
1 polymer ?
#
loop_
_entity_poly.entity_id
_entity_poly.type
_entity_poly.pdbx_seq_one_letter_code
_entity_poly.pdbx_strand_id
1 'polypeptide(L)'
;MASMKYQNVYVEALGYEVAPVVVSSAELEERLAPVYDKLHLEVGQLEALTGIVERRWWEEGHRVSDGAIVAAERALEAADLPADQVEAVVYGGVCRENYEPATACRVAAKLAVAPGAVVHDLSNACLGVIDGMIDVANRIELGQIRAGLVVACETAREINEVMIGRMLENPTMDYFKEALATLTGGSGAVAVLLTHGSVSRSKRRRLVGGSVLAAPEFYDLCRWGVEEAGSAAPGLLRAFTSTDSAAVLKHGVELGVKTWRAFLKSVGWVEEKVDRIISHQVGGSHRELILKAIGMPLDRDFSTFAYLGNMGTVSLPLTAAIAEDRQVLRPGDRTAFLGIGSGLNCLMLGLEW
;
A
#
# COMPACT_ATOMS: atom_id res chain seq x y z
N MET A 1 3.68 23.80 2.36
CA MET A 1 3.08 22.48 2.57
C MET A 1 1.92 22.33 1.61
N ALA A 2 1.90 21.27 0.82
CA ALA A 2 0.76 20.99 -0.05
C ALA A 2 -0.42 20.57 0.83
N SER A 3 -1.49 21.35 0.78
CA SER A 3 -2.75 21.09 1.50
C SER A 3 -3.82 20.88 0.45
N MET A 4 -4.53 19.77 0.56
CA MET A 4 -5.58 19.38 -0.36
C MET A 4 -6.93 19.51 0.34
N LYS A 5 -7.92 20.02 -0.39
CA LYS A 5 -9.32 20.08 0.08
C LYS A 5 -10.24 19.74 -1.07
N TYR A 6 -11.21 18.88 -0.81
CA TYR A 6 -12.20 18.43 -1.78
C TYR A 6 -13.60 18.68 -1.25
N GLN A 7 -14.51 19.05 -2.15
CA GLN A 7 -15.92 19.31 -1.86
C GLN A 7 -16.82 18.25 -2.49
N ASN A 8 -16.45 17.80 -3.68
CA ASN A 8 -17.30 16.99 -4.54
C ASN A 8 -16.75 15.60 -4.85
N VAL A 9 -15.75 15.11 -4.10
CA VAL A 9 -15.10 13.82 -4.34
C VAL A 9 -15.56 12.78 -3.33
N TYR A 10 -15.97 11.63 -3.84
CA TYR A 10 -16.41 10.50 -3.02
C TYR A 10 -15.67 9.23 -3.42
N VAL A 11 -15.27 8.41 -2.44
CA VAL A 11 -14.86 7.03 -2.65
C VAL A 11 -16.13 6.21 -2.79
N GLU A 12 -16.56 5.96 -4.03
CA GLU A 12 -17.83 5.30 -4.32
C GLU A 12 -17.81 3.83 -3.92
N ALA A 13 -16.71 3.14 -4.25
CA ALA A 13 -16.53 1.73 -3.90
C ALA A 13 -15.07 1.38 -3.70
N LEU A 14 -14.84 0.35 -2.91
CA LEU A 14 -13.58 -0.36 -2.73
C LEU A 14 -13.76 -1.80 -3.19
N GLY A 15 -12.92 -2.26 -4.11
CA GLY A 15 -12.83 -3.68 -4.49
C GLY A 15 -11.47 -4.23 -4.12
N TYR A 16 -11.39 -5.48 -3.72
CA TYR A 16 -10.11 -6.09 -3.38
C TYR A 16 -10.08 -7.59 -3.67
N GLU A 17 -8.87 -8.11 -3.81
CA GLU A 17 -8.57 -9.54 -3.93
C GLU A 17 -7.42 -9.89 -2.99
N VAL A 18 -7.62 -10.92 -2.18
CA VAL A 18 -6.58 -11.45 -1.29
C VAL A 18 -5.92 -12.64 -1.97
N ALA A 19 -4.60 -12.65 -2.04
CA ALA A 19 -3.84 -13.75 -2.63
C ALA A 19 -4.13 -15.09 -1.88
N PRO A 20 -4.24 -16.22 -2.59
CA PRO A 20 -4.80 -17.45 -2.03
C PRO A 20 -3.82 -18.26 -1.15
N VAL A 21 -2.50 -18.18 -1.41
CA VAL A 21 -1.50 -19.02 -0.74
C VAL A 21 -1.15 -18.41 0.62
N VAL A 22 -1.39 -19.17 1.68
CA VAL A 22 -0.98 -18.79 3.05
C VAL A 22 0.47 -19.19 3.25
N VAL A 23 1.28 -18.25 3.77
CA VAL A 23 2.69 -18.49 4.12
C VAL A 23 2.91 -17.98 5.54
N SER A 24 3.20 -18.87 6.48
CA SER A 24 3.43 -18.52 7.87
C SER A 24 4.85 -17.99 8.12
N SER A 25 5.05 -17.24 9.20
CA SER A 25 6.39 -16.86 9.65
C SER A 25 7.23 -18.08 10.01
N ALA A 26 6.63 -19.09 10.63
CA ALA A 26 7.30 -20.34 10.96
C ALA A 26 7.80 -21.09 9.71
N GLU A 27 7.00 -21.14 8.64
CA GLU A 27 7.41 -21.74 7.36
C GLU A 27 8.61 -21.01 6.74
N LEU A 28 8.65 -19.68 6.80
CA LEU A 28 9.80 -18.90 6.32
C LEU A 28 11.06 -19.14 7.17
N GLU A 29 10.90 -19.27 8.49
CA GLU A 29 12.01 -19.62 9.39
C GLU A 29 12.53 -21.04 9.14
N GLU A 30 11.66 -22.00 8.89
CA GLU A 30 12.05 -23.37 8.50
C GLU A 30 12.86 -23.36 7.20
N ARG A 31 12.45 -22.61 6.19
CA ARG A 31 13.20 -22.44 4.94
C ARG A 31 14.56 -21.76 5.15
N LEU A 32 14.67 -20.91 6.16
CA LEU A 32 15.90 -20.20 6.56
C LEU A 32 16.68 -20.91 7.67
N ALA A 33 16.35 -22.16 8.04
CA ALA A 33 17.00 -22.88 9.13
C ALA A 33 18.54 -22.85 9.07
N PRO A 34 19.22 -23.03 7.90
CA PRO A 34 20.68 -22.92 7.82
C PRO A 34 21.22 -21.52 8.18
N VAL A 35 20.44 -20.46 7.93
CA VAL A 35 20.78 -19.08 8.29
C VAL A 35 20.62 -18.88 9.79
N TYR A 36 19.49 -19.36 10.34
CA TYR A 36 19.19 -19.30 11.76
C TYR A 36 20.25 -20.00 12.60
N ASP A 37 20.62 -21.23 12.21
CA ASP A 37 21.68 -22.00 12.88
C ASP A 37 23.02 -21.26 12.87
N LYS A 38 23.44 -20.76 11.70
CA LYS A 38 24.71 -20.05 11.55
C LYS A 38 24.78 -18.74 12.33
N LEU A 39 23.67 -18.01 12.39
CA LEU A 39 23.58 -16.70 13.06
C LEU A 39 23.13 -16.81 14.53
N HIS A 40 22.87 -18.02 15.03
CA HIS A 40 22.36 -18.28 16.38
C HIS A 40 21.04 -17.51 16.66
N LEU A 41 20.12 -17.50 15.69
CA LEU A 41 18.80 -16.92 15.82
C LEU A 41 17.84 -17.93 16.44
N GLU A 42 16.87 -17.43 17.22
CA GLU A 42 15.84 -18.28 17.83
C GLU A 42 14.63 -18.44 16.88
N VAL A 43 14.04 -19.62 16.84
CA VAL A 43 12.77 -19.88 16.12
C VAL A 43 11.66 -19.06 16.77
N GLY A 44 10.75 -18.49 15.96
CA GLY A 44 9.70 -17.57 16.41
C GLY A 44 10.12 -16.10 16.41
N GLN A 45 11.38 -15.80 16.09
CA GLN A 45 11.91 -14.44 16.11
C GLN A 45 11.30 -13.56 15.02
N LEU A 46 10.99 -14.12 13.84
CA LEU A 46 10.36 -13.35 12.75
C LEU A 46 9.00 -12.80 13.17
N GLU A 47 8.16 -13.65 13.77
CA GLU A 47 6.87 -13.21 14.31
C GLU A 47 7.04 -12.23 15.46
N ALA A 48 7.94 -12.50 16.39
CA ALA A 48 8.21 -11.64 17.56
C ALA A 48 8.66 -10.22 17.17
N LEU A 49 9.49 -10.09 16.12
CA LEU A 49 10.00 -8.81 15.63
C LEU A 49 8.97 -8.02 14.81
N THR A 50 8.12 -8.71 14.05
CA THR A 50 7.25 -8.08 13.04
C THR A 50 5.80 -8.01 13.47
N GLY A 51 5.35 -8.91 14.35
CA GLY A 51 3.94 -9.13 14.69
C GLY A 51 3.15 -9.81 13.57
N ILE A 52 3.83 -10.39 12.56
CA ILE A 52 3.20 -11.05 11.41
C ILE A 52 3.24 -12.56 11.63
N VAL A 53 2.06 -13.15 11.82
CA VAL A 53 1.90 -14.61 11.98
C VAL A 53 1.95 -15.29 10.62
N GLU A 54 1.23 -14.72 9.65
CA GLU A 54 1.16 -15.21 8.27
C GLU A 54 1.02 -14.05 7.28
N ARG A 55 1.30 -14.36 6.01
CA ARG A 55 1.07 -13.47 4.88
C ARG A 55 0.45 -14.26 3.75
N ARG A 56 0.03 -13.57 2.70
CA ARG A 56 -0.57 -14.18 1.53
C ARG A 56 0.31 -13.96 0.32
N TRP A 57 0.46 -15.00 -0.51
CA TRP A 57 1.16 -14.92 -1.77
C TRP A 57 0.27 -15.36 -2.92
N TRP A 58 0.52 -14.80 -4.10
CA TRP A 58 -0.08 -15.31 -5.32
C TRP A 58 0.52 -16.67 -5.71
N GLU A 59 -0.20 -17.42 -6.53
CA GLU A 59 0.33 -18.56 -7.23
C GLU A 59 1.51 -18.13 -8.12
N GLU A 60 2.42 -19.06 -8.43
CA GLU A 60 3.54 -18.81 -9.33
C GLU A 60 3.03 -18.41 -10.72
N GLY A 61 3.63 -17.36 -11.30
CA GLY A 61 3.25 -16.84 -12.62
C GLY A 61 2.00 -15.97 -12.62
N HIS A 62 1.43 -15.60 -11.46
CA HIS A 62 0.33 -14.66 -11.38
C HIS A 62 0.73 -13.29 -11.94
N ARG A 63 -0.12 -12.73 -12.79
CA ARG A 63 0.09 -11.40 -13.36
C ARG A 63 -0.55 -10.33 -12.48
N VAL A 64 0.22 -9.30 -12.13
CA VAL A 64 -0.31 -8.22 -11.27
C VAL A 64 -1.52 -7.50 -11.89
N SER A 65 -1.60 -7.42 -13.21
CA SER A 65 -2.77 -6.85 -13.86
C SER A 65 -4.02 -7.73 -13.73
N ASP A 66 -3.91 -9.07 -13.58
CA ASP A 66 -5.08 -9.93 -13.38
C ASP A 66 -5.72 -9.67 -12.01
N GLY A 67 -4.91 -9.58 -10.95
CA GLY A 67 -5.41 -9.20 -9.62
C GLY A 67 -6.03 -7.81 -9.60
N ALA A 68 -5.40 -6.84 -10.27
CA ALA A 68 -5.93 -5.48 -10.39
C ALA A 68 -7.27 -5.44 -11.15
N ILE A 69 -7.44 -6.26 -12.21
CA ILE A 69 -8.70 -6.37 -12.97
C ILE A 69 -9.81 -6.92 -12.06
N VAL A 70 -9.56 -8.03 -11.35
CA VAL A 70 -10.55 -8.62 -10.43
C VAL A 70 -10.99 -7.63 -9.36
N ALA A 71 -10.04 -6.90 -8.74
CA ALA A 71 -10.36 -5.88 -7.77
C ALA A 71 -11.20 -4.74 -8.38
N ALA A 72 -10.87 -4.33 -9.62
CA ALA A 72 -11.59 -3.29 -10.34
C ALA A 72 -13.03 -3.71 -10.69
N GLU A 73 -13.23 -4.92 -11.19
CA GLU A 73 -14.55 -5.48 -11.50
C GLU A 73 -15.43 -5.48 -10.24
N ARG A 74 -14.89 -5.91 -9.08
CA ARG A 74 -15.63 -5.87 -7.82
C ARG A 74 -16.00 -4.45 -7.38
N ALA A 75 -15.10 -3.47 -7.57
CA ALA A 75 -15.40 -2.09 -7.25
C ALA A 75 -16.50 -1.52 -8.14
N LEU A 76 -16.46 -1.82 -9.44
CA LEU A 76 -17.49 -1.38 -10.41
C LEU A 76 -18.84 -2.05 -10.14
N GLU A 77 -18.84 -3.35 -9.83
CA GLU A 77 -20.04 -4.09 -9.45
C GLU A 77 -20.67 -3.53 -8.16
N ALA A 78 -19.86 -3.31 -7.12
CA ALA A 78 -20.33 -2.73 -5.86
C ALA A 78 -20.91 -1.31 -6.01
N ALA A 79 -20.42 -0.55 -6.99
CA ALA A 79 -20.91 0.78 -7.31
C ALA A 79 -22.09 0.78 -8.29
N ASP A 80 -22.40 -0.37 -8.93
CA ASP A 80 -23.31 -0.48 -10.07
C ASP A 80 -22.96 0.57 -11.16
N LEU A 81 -21.65 0.73 -11.44
CA LEU A 81 -21.14 1.69 -12.43
C LEU A 81 -20.58 0.94 -13.63
N PRO A 82 -21.14 1.16 -14.85
CA PRO A 82 -20.58 0.60 -16.08
C PRO A 82 -19.15 1.08 -16.33
N ALA A 83 -18.28 0.18 -16.79
CA ALA A 83 -16.87 0.49 -17.02
C ALA A 83 -16.63 1.57 -18.10
N ASP A 84 -17.54 1.72 -19.07
CA ASP A 84 -17.51 2.77 -20.10
C ASP A 84 -17.76 4.19 -19.55
N GLN A 85 -18.19 4.30 -18.28
CA GLN A 85 -18.32 5.58 -17.57
C GLN A 85 -17.04 5.94 -16.78
N VAL A 86 -16.04 5.06 -16.73
CA VAL A 86 -14.76 5.35 -16.12
C VAL A 86 -13.92 6.20 -17.07
N GLU A 87 -13.57 7.41 -16.62
CA GLU A 87 -12.86 8.42 -17.42
C GLU A 87 -11.35 8.50 -17.07
N ALA A 88 -10.90 7.79 -16.02
CA ALA A 88 -9.48 7.62 -15.70
C ALA A 88 -9.21 6.24 -15.09
N VAL A 89 -8.11 5.59 -15.48
CA VAL A 89 -7.56 4.38 -14.87
C VAL A 89 -6.10 4.64 -14.51
N VAL A 90 -5.79 4.65 -13.19
CA VAL A 90 -4.46 4.86 -12.68
C VAL A 90 -3.98 3.60 -11.97
N TYR A 91 -2.85 3.03 -12.40
CA TYR A 91 -2.23 1.91 -11.71
C TYR A 91 -1.16 2.43 -10.76
N GLY A 92 -1.32 2.20 -9.44
CA GLY A 92 -0.45 2.72 -8.39
C GLY A 92 0.51 1.68 -7.79
N GLY A 93 0.64 0.48 -8.38
CA GLY A 93 1.50 -0.59 -7.85
C GLY A 93 3.00 -0.33 -8.02
N VAL A 94 3.79 -0.85 -7.09
CA VAL A 94 5.25 -0.97 -7.22
C VAL A 94 5.57 -2.10 -8.20
N CYS A 95 4.89 -3.24 -8.04
CA CYS A 95 5.01 -4.38 -8.95
C CYS A 95 4.35 -4.07 -10.29
N ARG A 96 5.09 -4.24 -11.38
CA ARG A 96 4.65 -3.99 -12.76
C ARG A 96 5.01 -5.16 -13.64
N GLU A 97 4.20 -5.39 -14.69
CA GLU A 97 4.50 -6.45 -15.65
C GLU A 97 5.64 -6.08 -16.58
N ASN A 98 5.66 -4.83 -17.02
CA ASN A 98 6.62 -4.31 -17.98
C ASN A 98 7.11 -2.92 -17.59
N TYR A 99 8.25 -2.50 -18.09
CA TYR A 99 8.66 -1.10 -18.07
C TYR A 99 7.76 -0.26 -18.98
N GLU A 100 7.33 -0.84 -20.11
CA GLU A 100 6.36 -0.32 -21.08
C GLU A 100 5.65 -1.49 -21.80
N PRO A 101 4.33 -1.36 -22.13
CA PRO A 101 3.45 -0.24 -21.80
C PRO A 101 3.10 -0.17 -20.30
N ALA A 102 2.40 0.90 -19.88
CA ALA A 102 1.86 1.01 -18.54
C ALA A 102 0.95 -0.18 -18.20
N THR A 103 1.01 -0.69 -16.96
CA THR A 103 0.17 -1.79 -16.46
C THR A 103 -1.30 -1.42 -16.53
N ALA A 104 -1.63 -0.14 -16.27
CA ALA A 104 -2.98 0.41 -16.41
C ALA A 104 -3.60 0.17 -17.79
N CYS A 105 -2.81 0.11 -18.88
CA CYS A 105 -3.32 -0.12 -20.24
C CYS A 105 -3.99 -1.49 -20.37
N ARG A 106 -3.41 -2.55 -19.78
CA ARG A 106 -4.03 -3.88 -19.81
C ARG A 106 -5.31 -3.92 -18.98
N VAL A 107 -5.30 -3.28 -17.80
CA VAL A 107 -6.50 -3.17 -16.95
C VAL A 107 -7.61 -2.45 -17.69
N ALA A 108 -7.34 -1.27 -18.23
CA ALA A 108 -8.31 -0.47 -19.00
C ALA A 108 -8.89 -1.24 -20.21
N ALA A 109 -8.03 -1.95 -20.94
CA ALA A 109 -8.46 -2.75 -22.10
C ALA A 109 -9.36 -3.91 -21.68
N LYS A 110 -9.07 -4.59 -20.58
CA LYS A 110 -9.88 -5.71 -20.09
C LYS A 110 -11.23 -5.28 -19.53
N LEU A 111 -11.27 -4.13 -18.86
CA LEU A 111 -12.51 -3.52 -18.38
C LEU A 111 -13.35 -2.88 -19.51
N ALA A 112 -12.79 -2.72 -20.70
CA ALA A 112 -13.43 -2.04 -21.83
C ALA A 112 -13.84 -0.60 -21.49
N VAL A 113 -12.99 0.16 -20.81
CA VAL A 113 -13.25 1.58 -20.52
C VAL A 113 -13.33 2.40 -21.82
N ALA A 114 -14.00 3.55 -21.77
CA ALA A 114 -14.16 4.40 -22.95
C ALA A 114 -12.80 4.85 -23.54
N PRO A 115 -12.68 4.97 -24.88
CA PRO A 115 -11.42 5.35 -25.54
C PRO A 115 -10.87 6.72 -25.13
N GLY A 116 -11.72 7.59 -24.56
CA GLY A 116 -11.32 8.90 -24.05
C GLY A 116 -10.77 8.90 -22.61
N ALA A 117 -10.72 7.75 -21.94
CA ALA A 117 -10.23 7.65 -20.58
C ALA A 117 -8.73 7.94 -20.50
N VAL A 118 -8.31 8.64 -19.45
CA VAL A 118 -6.88 8.83 -19.12
C VAL A 118 -6.33 7.54 -18.50
N VAL A 119 -5.25 6.99 -19.07
CA VAL A 119 -4.68 5.69 -18.64
C VAL A 119 -3.18 5.82 -18.44
N HIS A 120 -2.70 5.61 -17.21
CA HIS A 120 -1.27 5.67 -16.89
C HIS A 120 -0.91 4.94 -15.58
N ASP A 121 0.37 4.67 -15.37
CA ASP A 121 0.92 4.22 -14.11
C ASP A 121 1.46 5.41 -13.30
N LEU A 122 1.30 5.35 -11.98
CA LEU A 122 1.84 6.29 -11.02
C LEU A 122 2.79 5.55 -10.07
N SER A 123 3.92 6.15 -9.73
CA SER A 123 4.92 5.54 -8.85
C SER A 123 5.18 6.43 -7.63
N ASN A 124 4.84 5.92 -6.44
CA ASN A 124 5.21 6.53 -5.16
C ASN A 124 5.34 5.45 -4.06
N ALA A 125 6.09 4.40 -4.36
CA ALA A 125 6.31 3.28 -3.43
C ALA A 125 5.00 2.81 -2.76
N CYS A 126 4.99 2.63 -1.43
CA CYS A 126 3.80 2.18 -0.68
C CYS A 126 2.63 3.19 -0.68
N LEU A 127 2.80 4.35 -1.27
CA LEU A 127 1.79 5.41 -1.34
C LEU A 127 1.06 5.46 -2.69
N GLY A 128 1.47 4.64 -3.68
CA GLY A 128 1.01 4.77 -5.06
C GLY A 128 -0.53 4.80 -5.21
N VAL A 129 -1.29 3.97 -4.47
CA VAL A 129 -2.76 3.99 -4.54
C VAL A 129 -3.34 5.26 -3.93
N ILE A 130 -2.91 5.65 -2.73
CA ILE A 130 -3.45 6.86 -2.09
C ILE A 130 -2.99 8.15 -2.80
N ASP A 131 -1.86 8.13 -3.49
CA ASP A 131 -1.42 9.22 -4.36
C ASP A 131 -2.21 9.23 -5.67
N GLY A 132 -2.50 8.06 -6.24
CA GLY A 132 -3.45 7.92 -7.35
C GLY A 132 -4.85 8.42 -7.01
N MET A 133 -5.32 8.20 -5.76
CA MET A 133 -6.57 8.78 -5.28
C MET A 133 -6.53 10.32 -5.34
N ILE A 134 -5.40 10.93 -5.03
CA ILE A 134 -5.21 12.39 -5.13
C ILE A 134 -5.24 12.84 -6.58
N ASP A 135 -4.54 12.14 -7.50
CA ASP A 135 -4.56 12.50 -8.93
C ASP A 135 -5.98 12.46 -9.49
N VAL A 136 -6.72 11.38 -9.26
CA VAL A 136 -8.10 11.25 -9.69
C VAL A 136 -9.01 12.27 -9.01
N ALA A 137 -8.85 12.50 -7.69
CA ALA A 137 -9.64 13.47 -6.93
C ALA A 137 -9.43 14.91 -7.45
N ASN A 138 -8.20 15.29 -7.78
CA ASN A 138 -7.89 16.59 -8.38
C ASN A 138 -8.59 16.78 -9.73
N ARG A 139 -8.60 15.74 -10.58
CA ARG A 139 -9.30 15.77 -11.87
C ARG A 139 -10.81 15.89 -11.71
N ILE A 140 -11.37 15.20 -10.72
CA ILE A 140 -12.80 15.28 -10.38
C ILE A 140 -13.15 16.69 -9.86
N GLU A 141 -12.40 17.21 -8.91
CA GLU A 141 -12.68 18.54 -8.31
C GLU A 141 -12.53 19.66 -9.33
N LEU A 142 -11.62 19.52 -10.31
CA LEU A 142 -11.45 20.46 -11.43
C LEU A 142 -12.50 20.26 -12.54
N GLY A 143 -13.41 19.28 -12.42
CA GLY A 143 -14.44 19.02 -13.42
C GLY A 143 -13.93 18.41 -14.74
N GLN A 144 -12.70 17.86 -14.74
CA GLN A 144 -12.12 17.22 -15.91
C GLN A 144 -12.71 15.83 -16.17
N ILE A 145 -13.06 15.10 -15.12
CA ILE A 145 -13.68 13.78 -15.13
C ILE A 145 -14.74 13.69 -14.04
N ARG A 146 -15.67 12.72 -14.14
CA ARG A 146 -16.71 12.45 -13.15
C ARG A 146 -16.50 11.16 -12.38
N ALA A 147 -15.78 10.21 -12.98
CA ALA A 147 -15.44 8.92 -12.34
C ALA A 147 -14.04 8.48 -12.76
N GLY A 148 -13.26 8.00 -11.80
CA GLY A 148 -11.93 7.47 -12.04
C GLY A 148 -11.60 6.32 -11.11
N LEU A 149 -10.83 5.37 -11.62
CA LEU A 149 -10.46 4.14 -10.95
C LEU A 149 -8.95 4.14 -10.66
N VAL A 150 -8.59 3.92 -9.41
CA VAL A 150 -7.21 3.69 -8.99
C VAL A 150 -7.06 2.22 -8.62
N VAL A 151 -6.11 1.53 -9.25
CA VAL A 151 -5.92 0.09 -9.06
C VAL A 151 -4.47 -0.22 -8.72
N ALA A 152 -4.25 -1.29 -7.98
CA ALA A 152 -2.93 -1.86 -7.77
C ALA A 152 -3.03 -3.36 -7.45
N CYS A 153 -1.98 -4.07 -7.77
CA CYS A 153 -1.73 -5.42 -7.29
C CYS A 153 -0.25 -5.54 -6.94
N GLU A 154 0.03 -6.04 -5.75
CA GLU A 154 1.39 -6.29 -5.28
C GLU A 154 1.63 -7.79 -5.17
N THR A 155 2.85 -8.21 -5.52
CA THR A 155 3.33 -9.58 -5.32
C THR A 155 4.59 -9.56 -4.48
N ALA A 156 4.64 -10.43 -3.47
CA ALA A 156 5.79 -10.55 -2.59
C ALA A 156 6.55 -11.86 -2.80
N ARG A 157 5.94 -12.85 -3.50
CA ARG A 157 6.56 -14.17 -3.69
C ARG A 157 7.93 -14.06 -4.33
N GLU A 158 8.01 -13.44 -5.51
CA GLU A 158 9.20 -13.43 -6.37
C GLU A 158 10.39 -12.79 -5.65
N ILE A 159 10.18 -11.64 -5.02
CA ILE A 159 11.26 -10.97 -4.30
C ILE A 159 11.65 -11.71 -3.01
N ASN A 160 10.70 -12.34 -2.31
CA ASN A 160 11.01 -13.17 -1.16
C ASN A 160 11.83 -14.39 -1.57
N GLU A 161 11.48 -15.09 -2.65
CA GLU A 161 12.27 -16.21 -3.17
C GLU A 161 13.71 -15.80 -3.48
N VAL A 162 13.90 -14.67 -4.15
CA VAL A 162 15.23 -14.11 -4.43
C VAL A 162 15.99 -13.82 -3.13
N MET A 163 15.37 -13.16 -2.17
CA MET A 163 16.05 -12.75 -0.93
C MET A 163 16.35 -13.93 -0.01
N ILE A 164 15.47 -14.93 0.06
CA ILE A 164 15.72 -16.19 0.78
C ILE A 164 16.94 -16.91 0.16
N GLY A 165 16.97 -17.07 -1.16
CA GLY A 165 18.12 -17.66 -1.85
C GLY A 165 19.42 -16.94 -1.52
N ARG A 166 19.43 -15.62 -1.56
CA ARG A 166 20.62 -14.80 -1.25
C ARG A 166 21.03 -14.88 0.22
N MET A 167 20.08 -14.99 1.15
CA MET A 167 20.40 -15.21 2.57
C MET A 167 21.06 -16.57 2.80
N LEU A 168 20.59 -17.61 2.11
CA LEU A 168 21.18 -18.94 2.15
C LEU A 168 22.61 -18.96 1.57
N GLU A 169 22.86 -18.20 0.49
CA GLU A 169 24.18 -18.05 -0.12
C GLU A 169 25.16 -17.27 0.76
N ASN A 170 24.69 -16.20 1.39
CA ASN A 170 25.51 -15.30 2.20
C ASN A 170 24.87 -15.02 3.59
N PRO A 171 24.90 -16.01 4.51
CA PRO A 171 24.29 -15.89 5.82
C PRO A 171 25.15 -15.04 6.78
N THR A 172 24.97 -13.72 6.71
CA THR A 172 25.56 -12.72 7.61
C THR A 172 24.47 -11.96 8.35
N MET A 173 24.76 -11.50 9.56
CA MET A 173 23.78 -10.73 10.37
C MET A 173 23.40 -9.41 9.69
N ASP A 174 24.32 -8.74 9.05
CA ASP A 174 24.05 -7.47 8.35
C ASP A 174 23.09 -7.70 7.19
N TYR A 175 23.32 -8.74 6.38
CA TYR A 175 22.44 -9.06 5.28
C TYR A 175 21.05 -9.55 5.75
N PHE A 176 21.00 -10.33 6.84
CA PHE A 176 19.73 -10.73 7.46
C PHE A 176 18.90 -9.52 7.89
N LYS A 177 19.53 -8.52 8.54
CA LYS A 177 18.86 -7.28 8.95
C LYS A 177 18.32 -6.48 7.76
N GLU A 178 19.10 -6.35 6.68
CA GLU A 178 18.67 -5.65 5.45
C GLU A 178 17.52 -6.35 4.75
N ALA A 179 17.51 -7.69 4.76
CA ALA A 179 16.49 -8.50 4.10
C ALA A 179 15.23 -8.72 4.96
N LEU A 180 15.27 -8.46 6.27
CA LEU A 180 14.17 -8.77 7.21
C LEU A 180 12.85 -8.13 6.77
N ALA A 181 12.88 -6.88 6.30
CA ALA A 181 11.70 -6.18 5.83
C ALA A 181 11.01 -6.90 4.65
N THR A 182 11.78 -7.58 3.78
CA THR A 182 11.23 -8.34 2.65
C THR A 182 10.41 -9.54 3.12
N LEU A 183 10.85 -10.21 4.21
CA LEU A 183 10.14 -11.35 4.79
C LEU A 183 8.77 -10.97 5.38
N THR A 184 8.50 -9.67 5.57
CA THR A 184 7.17 -9.19 5.96
C THR A 184 6.18 -9.12 4.81
N GLY A 185 6.66 -9.25 3.57
CA GLY A 185 5.92 -9.01 2.34
C GLY A 185 4.74 -9.94 2.13
N GLY A 186 3.58 -9.34 1.87
CA GLY A 186 2.35 -10.00 1.44
C GLY A 186 1.93 -9.57 0.04
N SER A 187 0.97 -10.28 -0.51
CA SER A 187 0.39 -10.04 -1.85
C SER A 187 -1.10 -9.79 -1.76
N GLY A 188 -1.60 -8.95 -2.65
CA GLY A 188 -3.02 -8.64 -2.76
C GLY A 188 -3.27 -7.61 -3.86
N ALA A 189 -4.54 -7.37 -4.16
CA ALA A 189 -4.96 -6.37 -5.12
C ALA A 189 -6.08 -5.49 -4.56
N VAL A 190 -6.14 -4.24 -5.01
CA VAL A 190 -7.16 -3.29 -4.60
C VAL A 190 -7.56 -2.38 -5.76
N ALA A 191 -8.80 -1.96 -5.75
CA ALA A 191 -9.33 -0.91 -6.60
C ALA A 191 -10.13 0.10 -5.77
N VAL A 192 -9.90 1.37 -6.02
CA VAL A 192 -10.62 2.49 -5.40
C VAL A 192 -11.31 3.26 -6.52
N LEU A 193 -12.63 3.22 -6.53
CA LEU A 193 -13.45 3.99 -7.46
C LEU A 193 -13.81 5.33 -6.82
N LEU A 194 -13.39 6.43 -7.46
CA LEU A 194 -13.74 7.78 -7.03
C LEU A 194 -14.74 8.40 -8.02
N THR A 195 -15.71 9.14 -7.47
CA THR A 195 -16.74 9.80 -8.27
C THR A 195 -16.98 11.23 -7.82
N HIS A 196 -17.45 12.06 -8.77
CA HIS A 196 -18.00 13.37 -8.44
C HIS A 196 -19.35 13.22 -7.75
N GLY A 197 -19.66 14.07 -6.79
CA GLY A 197 -20.91 14.01 -6.02
C GLY A 197 -22.22 14.10 -6.84
N SER A 198 -22.14 14.58 -8.10
CA SER A 198 -23.32 14.59 -8.99
C SER A 198 -23.66 13.21 -9.57
N VAL A 199 -22.70 12.28 -9.60
CA VAL A 199 -22.87 10.91 -10.10
C VAL A 199 -22.71 9.86 -9.01
N SER A 200 -22.22 10.23 -7.84
CA SER A 200 -22.16 9.36 -6.68
C SER A 200 -23.56 8.89 -6.27
N ARG A 201 -23.74 7.59 -6.19
CA ARG A 201 -25.01 6.97 -5.76
C ARG A 201 -25.14 6.86 -4.26
N SER A 202 -24.03 6.51 -3.59
CA SER A 202 -24.01 6.30 -2.13
C SER A 202 -23.92 7.61 -1.35
N LYS A 203 -23.20 8.61 -1.88
CA LYS A 203 -22.77 9.84 -1.18
C LYS A 203 -22.13 9.57 0.18
N ARG A 204 -21.51 8.40 0.29
CA ARG A 204 -20.73 7.99 1.46
C ARG A 204 -19.25 8.19 1.16
N ARG A 205 -18.42 8.09 2.19
CA ARG A 205 -16.96 8.13 2.09
C ARG A 205 -16.47 9.37 1.32
N ARG A 206 -16.97 10.54 1.73
CA ARG A 206 -16.52 11.80 1.14
C ARG A 206 -15.04 12.03 1.45
N LEU A 207 -14.22 12.18 0.42
CA LEU A 207 -12.82 12.57 0.56
C LEU A 207 -12.77 14.07 0.93
N VAL A 208 -12.31 14.38 2.15
CA VAL A 208 -12.30 15.76 2.67
C VAL A 208 -11.06 16.51 2.22
N GLY A 209 -9.93 15.82 2.19
CA GLY A 209 -8.64 16.42 1.86
C GLY A 209 -7.49 15.68 2.50
N GLY A 210 -6.33 16.33 2.57
CA GLY A 210 -5.15 15.69 3.12
C GLY A 210 -3.91 16.59 3.16
N SER A 211 -2.78 15.97 3.50
CA SER A 211 -1.47 16.60 3.48
C SER A 211 -0.39 15.64 3.05
N VAL A 212 0.60 16.15 2.34
CA VAL A 212 1.81 15.43 1.92
C VAL A 212 3.03 16.15 2.47
N LEU A 213 3.96 15.40 3.04
CA LEU A 213 5.31 15.84 3.38
C LEU A 213 6.33 14.81 2.86
N ALA A 214 7.47 15.32 2.42
CA ALA A 214 8.58 14.49 1.94
C ALA A 214 9.86 14.80 2.74
N ALA A 215 10.71 13.79 2.86
CA ALA A 215 12.06 13.89 3.41
C ALA A 215 13.01 13.13 2.45
N PRO A 216 13.26 13.71 1.25
CA PRO A 216 14.00 13.04 0.17
C PRO A 216 15.46 12.78 0.48
N GLU A 217 16.03 13.42 1.51
CA GLU A 217 17.36 13.13 2.04
C GLU A 217 17.52 11.68 2.56
N PHE A 218 16.42 10.97 2.75
CA PHE A 218 16.38 9.58 3.22
C PHE A 218 15.99 8.59 2.10
N TYR A 219 16.20 8.94 0.84
CA TYR A 219 15.76 8.13 -0.32
C TYR A 219 16.40 6.74 -0.39
N ASP A 220 17.55 6.53 0.22
CA ASP A 220 18.35 5.30 0.17
C ASP A 220 18.06 4.33 1.33
N LEU A 221 17.26 4.74 2.33
CA LEU A 221 16.97 3.89 3.50
C LEU A 221 16.12 2.66 3.18
N CYS A 222 15.35 2.69 2.10
CA CYS A 222 14.53 1.56 1.66
C CYS A 222 14.49 1.54 0.13
N ARG A 223 15.09 0.54 -0.48
CA ARG A 223 15.22 0.40 -1.93
C ARG A 223 14.79 -0.98 -2.39
N TRP A 224 14.07 -1.01 -3.50
CA TRP A 224 13.74 -2.21 -4.25
C TRP A 224 13.96 -1.94 -5.73
N GLY A 225 14.70 -2.80 -6.40
CA GLY A 225 15.05 -2.61 -7.80
C GLY A 225 15.81 -3.77 -8.40
N VAL A 226 16.53 -3.49 -9.45
CA VAL A 226 17.44 -4.43 -10.11
C VAL A 226 18.87 -3.89 -10.06
N GLU A 227 19.84 -4.78 -9.89
CA GLU A 227 21.27 -4.48 -9.88
C GLU A 227 22.02 -5.50 -10.76
N GLU A 228 23.24 -5.21 -11.16
CA GLU A 228 24.11 -6.21 -11.80
C GLU A 228 24.47 -7.32 -10.80
N ALA A 229 24.44 -8.57 -11.25
CA ALA A 229 24.75 -9.74 -10.42
C ALA A 229 26.24 -9.85 -9.99
N GLY A 230 27.04 -8.82 -10.28
CA GLY A 230 28.45 -8.71 -9.96
C GLY A 230 29.38 -9.27 -11.02
N SER A 231 30.70 -9.23 -10.75
CA SER A 231 31.74 -9.60 -11.71
C SER A 231 31.74 -11.07 -12.16
N ALA A 232 31.09 -11.96 -11.39
CA ALA A 232 30.98 -13.38 -11.74
C ALA A 232 29.98 -13.64 -12.88
N ALA A 233 29.03 -12.70 -13.13
CA ALA A 233 28.03 -12.79 -14.19
C ALA A 233 27.78 -11.39 -14.80
N PRO A 234 28.74 -10.84 -15.58
CA PRO A 234 28.63 -9.51 -16.16
C PRO A 234 27.39 -9.40 -17.07
N GLY A 235 26.62 -8.30 -16.91
CA GLY A 235 25.42 -8.05 -17.70
C GLY A 235 24.16 -8.81 -17.23
N LEU A 236 24.27 -9.70 -16.25
CA LEU A 236 23.11 -10.32 -15.63
C LEU A 236 22.51 -9.37 -14.59
N LEU A 237 21.23 -9.06 -14.76
CA LEU A 237 20.46 -8.27 -13.79
C LEU A 237 19.73 -9.19 -12.81
N ARG A 238 19.71 -8.80 -11.55
CA ARG A 238 18.96 -9.50 -10.50
C ARG A 238 18.18 -8.52 -9.64
N ALA A 239 17.04 -8.95 -9.14
CA ALA A 239 16.28 -8.17 -8.18
C ALA A 239 17.01 -8.06 -6.83
N PHE A 240 16.82 -6.94 -6.14
CA PHE A 240 17.29 -6.74 -4.77
C PHE A 240 16.31 -5.91 -3.97
N THR A 241 16.35 -6.10 -2.65
CA THR A 241 15.82 -5.15 -1.67
C THR A 241 16.88 -4.87 -0.61
N SER A 242 16.85 -3.67 -0.06
CA SER A 242 17.69 -3.28 1.06
C SER A 242 16.93 -2.27 1.92
N THR A 243 16.81 -2.53 3.22
CA THR A 243 16.07 -1.66 4.14
C THR A 243 16.80 -1.50 5.45
N ASP A 244 17.18 -0.27 5.79
CA ASP A 244 17.53 0.09 7.16
C ASP A 244 16.23 0.31 7.96
N SER A 245 15.69 -0.77 8.52
CA SER A 245 14.41 -0.76 9.22
C SER A 245 14.42 0.17 10.44
N ALA A 246 15.56 0.31 11.14
CA ALA A 246 15.66 1.19 12.30
C ALA A 246 15.63 2.68 11.92
N ALA A 247 16.37 3.05 10.88
CA ALA A 247 16.38 4.42 10.37
C ALA A 247 15.04 4.78 9.72
N VAL A 248 14.43 3.88 8.94
CA VAL A 248 13.08 4.07 8.37
C VAL A 248 12.06 4.30 9.46
N LEU A 249 12.09 3.50 10.54
CA LEU A 249 11.17 3.66 11.66
C LEU A 249 11.35 5.01 12.35
N LYS A 250 12.59 5.39 12.67
CA LYS A 250 12.91 6.66 13.34
C LYS A 250 12.44 7.86 12.53
N HIS A 251 12.95 7.98 11.30
CA HIS A 251 12.68 9.14 10.44
C HIS A 251 11.25 9.13 9.91
N GLY A 252 10.66 7.94 9.73
CA GLY A 252 9.26 7.77 9.36
C GLY A 252 8.30 8.30 10.44
N VAL A 253 8.54 7.99 11.72
CA VAL A 253 7.74 8.51 12.83
C VAL A 253 7.89 10.04 12.95
N GLU A 254 9.11 10.57 12.84
CA GLU A 254 9.36 12.03 12.86
C GLU A 254 8.60 12.75 11.74
N LEU A 255 8.64 12.22 10.51
CA LEU A 255 7.91 12.75 9.36
C LEU A 255 6.41 12.60 9.56
N GLY A 256 5.95 11.44 10.07
CA GLY A 256 4.54 11.15 10.35
C GLY A 256 3.91 12.15 11.34
N VAL A 257 4.61 12.49 12.43
CA VAL A 257 4.13 13.49 13.40
C VAL A 257 3.97 14.87 12.76
N LYS A 258 4.92 15.27 11.91
CA LYS A 258 4.83 16.56 11.19
C LYS A 258 3.65 16.56 10.21
N THR A 259 3.47 15.44 9.49
CA THR A 259 2.38 15.27 8.52
C THR A 259 1.02 15.23 9.22
N TRP A 260 0.91 14.57 10.37
CA TRP A 260 -0.32 14.50 11.17
C TRP A 260 -0.83 15.89 11.57
N ARG A 261 0.06 16.75 12.08
CA ARG A 261 -0.29 18.14 12.44
C ARG A 261 -0.74 18.94 11.22
N ALA A 262 -0.05 18.79 10.09
CA ALA A 262 -0.42 19.44 8.84
C ALA A 262 -1.76 18.93 8.30
N PHE A 263 -2.01 17.62 8.39
CA PHE A 263 -3.24 16.96 8.00
C PHE A 263 -4.44 17.48 8.80
N LEU A 264 -4.40 17.45 10.12
CA LEU A 264 -5.49 17.94 10.97
C LEU A 264 -5.84 19.39 10.63
N LYS A 265 -4.83 20.25 10.47
CA LYS A 265 -5.03 21.64 10.05
C LYS A 265 -5.66 21.74 8.66
N SER A 266 -5.25 20.87 7.70
CA SER A 266 -5.76 20.88 6.34
C SER A 266 -7.24 20.53 6.27
N VAL A 267 -7.66 19.47 6.98
CA VAL A 267 -9.05 18.99 6.99
C VAL A 267 -9.93 19.71 8.00
N GLY A 268 -9.34 20.54 8.88
CA GLY A 268 -10.06 21.26 9.94
C GLY A 268 -10.56 20.35 11.08
N TRP A 269 -9.86 19.25 11.31
CA TRP A 269 -10.18 18.31 12.39
C TRP A 269 -9.30 18.55 13.62
N VAL A 270 -9.77 18.06 14.76
CA VAL A 270 -9.00 17.91 16.00
C VAL A 270 -8.87 16.42 16.31
N GLU A 271 -7.84 16.06 17.05
CA GLU A 271 -7.46 14.66 17.31
C GLU A 271 -8.62 13.85 17.93
N GLU A 272 -9.36 14.44 18.87
CA GLU A 272 -10.46 13.78 19.58
C GLU A 272 -11.61 13.40 18.64
N LYS A 273 -11.74 14.09 17.52
CA LYS A 273 -12.81 13.89 16.53
C LYS A 273 -12.40 12.95 15.37
N VAL A 274 -11.23 12.36 15.42
CA VAL A 274 -10.84 11.27 14.50
C VAL A 274 -11.35 9.98 15.10
N ASP A 275 -12.39 9.39 14.50
CA ASP A 275 -13.06 8.21 15.02
C ASP A 275 -12.28 6.94 14.71
N ARG A 276 -11.70 6.84 13.51
CA ARG A 276 -10.95 5.69 13.04
C ARG A 276 -9.68 6.07 12.31
N ILE A 277 -8.72 5.15 12.36
CA ILE A 277 -7.45 5.23 11.64
C ILE A 277 -7.28 3.96 10.83
N ILE A 278 -6.78 4.09 9.62
CA ILE A 278 -6.22 3.01 8.82
C ILE A 278 -4.79 3.42 8.49
N SER A 279 -3.83 2.78 9.15
CA SER A 279 -2.41 3.04 8.92
C SER A 279 -1.82 2.09 7.87
N HIS A 280 -0.70 2.49 7.26
CA HIS A 280 0.06 1.58 6.41
C HIS A 280 0.58 0.40 7.23
N GLN A 281 0.45 -0.82 6.70
CA GLN A 281 0.63 -2.09 7.39
C GLN A 281 2.11 -2.56 7.35
N VAL A 282 3.01 -1.85 8.04
CA VAL A 282 4.45 -2.19 8.10
C VAL A 282 4.70 -3.33 9.11
N GLY A 283 4.06 -3.27 10.29
CA GLY A 283 4.22 -4.22 11.37
C GLY A 283 3.88 -3.61 12.73
N GLY A 284 3.88 -4.45 13.78
CA GLY A 284 3.43 -4.09 15.13
C GLY A 284 4.16 -2.89 15.74
N SER A 285 5.48 -2.94 15.76
CA SER A 285 6.30 -1.87 16.34
C SER A 285 6.11 -0.52 15.66
N HIS A 286 6.00 -0.50 14.33
CA HIS A 286 5.76 0.73 13.57
C HIS A 286 4.39 1.33 13.90
N ARG A 287 3.35 0.49 13.95
CA ARG A 287 1.99 0.86 14.32
C ARG A 287 1.93 1.51 15.70
N GLU A 288 2.51 0.85 16.70
CA GLU A 288 2.50 1.33 18.08
C GLU A 288 3.24 2.67 18.24
N LEU A 289 4.41 2.79 17.63
CA LEU A 289 5.23 3.99 17.76
C LEU A 289 4.59 5.20 17.08
N ILE A 290 4.03 5.06 15.88
CA ILE A 290 3.40 6.19 15.21
C ILE A 290 2.13 6.63 15.94
N LEU A 291 1.25 5.71 16.37
CA LEU A 291 0.03 6.06 17.07
C LEU A 291 0.32 6.72 18.41
N LYS A 292 1.29 6.18 19.17
CA LYS A 292 1.76 6.82 20.42
C LYS A 292 2.31 8.23 20.17
N ALA A 293 3.11 8.42 19.10
CA ALA A 293 3.73 9.70 18.80
C ALA A 293 2.73 10.79 18.36
N ILE A 294 1.62 10.39 17.75
CA ILE A 294 0.52 11.30 17.36
C ILE A 294 -0.59 11.39 18.41
N GLY A 295 -0.45 10.72 19.57
CA GLY A 295 -1.42 10.77 20.67
C GLY A 295 -2.72 9.99 20.45
N MET A 296 -2.72 9.04 19.50
CA MET A 296 -3.92 8.27 19.17
C MET A 296 -3.95 6.89 19.82
N PRO A 297 -5.10 6.48 20.39
CA PRO A 297 -5.26 5.15 20.98
C PRO A 297 -5.16 4.04 19.93
N LEU A 298 -4.56 2.91 20.31
CA LEU A 298 -4.37 1.74 19.42
C LEU A 298 -5.70 1.14 18.93
N ASP A 299 -6.77 1.22 19.70
CA ASP A 299 -8.09 0.69 19.38
C ASP A 299 -8.85 1.49 18.31
N ARG A 300 -8.38 2.70 17.97
CA ARG A 300 -8.89 3.46 16.84
C ARG A 300 -8.32 2.99 15.50
N ASP A 301 -7.16 2.32 15.49
CA ASP A 301 -6.55 1.81 14.29
C ASP A 301 -6.93 0.35 14.05
N PHE A 302 -7.52 0.08 12.89
CA PHE A 302 -7.76 -1.28 12.42
C PHE A 302 -6.59 -1.76 11.57
N SER A 303 -6.11 -2.97 11.82
CA SER A 303 -4.93 -3.52 11.15
C SER A 303 -5.13 -4.95 10.66
N THR A 304 -4.40 -5.30 9.59
CA THR A 304 -4.45 -6.60 8.93
C THR A 304 -3.07 -7.24 8.79
N PHE A 305 -2.00 -6.55 9.15
CA PHE A 305 -0.63 -7.01 8.92
C PHE A 305 -0.34 -8.37 9.57
N ALA A 306 -0.97 -8.69 10.70
CA ALA A 306 -0.73 -9.95 11.41
C ALA A 306 -1.04 -11.19 10.56
N TYR A 307 -1.99 -11.09 9.61
CA TYR A 307 -2.43 -12.22 8.77
C TYR A 307 -2.37 -11.97 7.25
N LEU A 308 -2.05 -10.75 6.82
CA LEU A 308 -1.85 -10.42 5.40
C LEU A 308 -0.41 -9.97 5.07
N GLY A 309 0.38 -9.62 6.10
CA GLY A 309 1.70 -9.03 5.91
C GLY A 309 1.64 -7.60 5.37
N ASN A 310 2.79 -7.12 4.92
CA ASN A 310 2.94 -5.83 4.26
C ASN A 310 2.75 -5.99 2.74
N MET A 311 1.61 -5.59 2.21
CA MET A 311 1.26 -5.64 0.79
C MET A 311 1.59 -4.33 0.05
N GLY A 312 2.63 -3.61 0.47
CA GLY A 312 3.02 -2.36 -0.18
C GLY A 312 1.88 -1.35 -0.26
N THR A 313 1.66 -0.78 -1.44
CA THR A 313 0.63 0.26 -1.67
C THR A 313 -0.80 -0.24 -1.53
N VAL A 314 -1.03 -1.56 -1.66
CA VAL A 314 -2.34 -2.21 -1.50
C VAL A 314 -2.77 -2.27 -0.03
N SER A 315 -1.82 -2.34 0.91
CA SER A 315 -2.07 -2.57 2.33
C SER A 315 -3.14 -1.66 2.93
N LEU A 316 -3.00 -0.36 2.78
CA LEU A 316 -3.87 0.63 3.43
C LEU A 316 -5.30 0.58 2.88
N PRO A 317 -5.55 0.72 1.56
CA PRO A 317 -6.91 0.73 1.02
C PRO A 317 -7.60 -0.66 1.12
N LEU A 318 -6.87 -1.76 1.02
CA LEU A 318 -7.43 -3.10 1.24
C LEU A 318 -7.83 -3.30 2.71
N THR A 319 -6.99 -2.83 3.66
CA THR A 319 -7.35 -2.85 5.08
C THR A 319 -8.60 -2.03 5.36
N ALA A 320 -8.79 -0.87 4.69
CA ALA A 320 -10.01 -0.07 4.79
C ALA A 320 -11.23 -0.82 4.26
N ALA A 321 -11.11 -1.51 3.13
CA ALA A 321 -12.20 -2.34 2.57
C ALA A 321 -12.60 -3.47 3.54
N ILE A 322 -11.63 -4.20 4.10
CA ILE A 322 -11.90 -5.24 5.11
C ILE A 322 -12.53 -4.64 6.38
N ALA A 323 -12.08 -3.46 6.81
CA ALA A 323 -12.66 -2.78 7.98
C ALA A 323 -14.11 -2.39 7.75
N GLU A 324 -14.48 -2.00 6.53
CA GLU A 324 -15.87 -1.75 6.14
C GLU A 324 -16.69 -3.04 6.16
N ASP A 325 -16.23 -4.10 5.51
CA ASP A 325 -16.93 -5.41 5.49
C ASP A 325 -17.16 -5.95 6.90
N ARG A 326 -16.23 -5.70 7.82
CA ARG A 326 -16.35 -6.06 9.24
C ARG A 326 -17.11 -5.05 10.08
N GLN A 327 -17.68 -4.00 9.48
CA GLN A 327 -18.43 -2.94 10.16
C GLN A 327 -17.61 -2.20 11.25
N VAL A 328 -16.29 -2.18 11.13
CA VAL A 328 -15.40 -1.37 11.96
C VAL A 328 -15.46 0.10 11.53
N LEU A 329 -15.44 0.35 10.20
CA LEU A 329 -15.74 1.65 9.62
C LEU A 329 -17.25 1.78 9.42
N ARG A 330 -17.84 2.86 9.95
CA ARG A 330 -19.28 3.06 9.97
C ARG A 330 -19.66 4.39 9.33
N PRO A 331 -20.86 4.49 8.76
CA PRO A 331 -21.36 5.78 8.26
C PRO A 331 -21.28 6.87 9.32
N GLY A 332 -20.65 7.99 8.98
CA GLY A 332 -20.44 9.13 9.86
C GLY A 332 -19.08 9.16 10.56
N ASP A 333 -18.27 8.07 10.50
CA ASP A 333 -16.93 8.07 11.07
C ASP A 333 -16.01 9.05 10.31
N ARG A 334 -15.24 9.83 11.03
CA ARG A 334 -14.09 10.58 10.52
C ARG A 334 -12.88 9.66 10.52
N THR A 335 -12.53 9.17 9.36
CA THR A 335 -11.47 8.19 9.16
C THR A 335 -10.22 8.86 8.60
N ALA A 336 -9.08 8.65 9.26
CA ALA A 336 -7.78 9.10 8.77
C ALA A 336 -6.99 7.95 8.14
N PHE A 337 -6.57 8.10 6.89
CA PHE A 337 -5.62 7.22 6.22
C PHE A 337 -4.21 7.73 6.46
N LEU A 338 -3.35 6.93 7.08
CA LEU A 338 -1.99 7.28 7.42
C LEU A 338 -1.01 6.46 6.57
N GLY A 339 -0.55 7.05 5.48
CA GLY A 339 0.41 6.43 4.57
C GLY A 339 1.84 6.91 4.80
N ILE A 340 2.77 5.98 4.75
CA ILE A 340 4.21 6.24 4.68
C ILE A 340 4.83 5.33 3.63
N GLY A 341 5.82 5.82 2.91
CA GLY A 341 6.52 5.08 1.87
C GLY A 341 7.97 5.48 1.75
N SER A 342 8.72 4.64 1.02
CA SER A 342 10.11 4.93 0.67
C SER A 342 10.21 6.29 -0.02
N GLY A 343 11.33 6.98 0.24
CA GLY A 343 11.56 8.29 -0.32
C GLY A 343 12.23 9.30 0.64
N LEU A 344 11.95 9.44 1.95
CA LEU A 344 10.71 9.07 2.60
C LEU A 344 9.60 10.03 2.22
N ASN A 345 8.41 9.50 2.00
CA ASN A 345 7.21 10.30 1.79
C ASN A 345 6.14 9.91 2.83
N CYS A 346 5.38 10.88 3.29
CA CYS A 346 4.24 10.65 4.17
C CYS A 346 3.02 11.38 3.63
N LEU A 347 1.91 10.65 3.49
CA LEU A 347 0.66 11.16 2.93
C LEU A 347 -0.49 10.75 3.81
N MET A 348 -1.31 11.71 4.22
CA MET A 348 -2.48 11.47 5.05
C MET A 348 -3.73 12.04 4.39
N LEU A 349 -4.79 11.23 4.34
CA LEU A 349 -6.10 11.61 3.79
C LEU A 349 -7.18 11.50 4.86
N GLY A 350 -8.16 12.39 4.80
CA GLY A 350 -9.36 12.37 5.65
C GLY A 350 -10.59 12.03 4.84
N LEU A 351 -11.35 11.05 5.34
CA LEU A 351 -12.63 10.63 4.77
C LEU A 351 -13.74 10.75 5.82
N GLU A 352 -14.87 11.25 5.42
CA GLU A 352 -16.14 11.11 6.14
C GLU A 352 -16.84 9.87 5.59
N TRP A 353 -16.80 8.78 6.39
CA TRP A 353 -17.24 7.45 5.98
C TRP A 353 -18.74 7.31 5.80
#